data_baa06b89b984936864d8909debef4e4a
#
_entry.id   baa06b89b984936864d8909debef4e4a
#
_cell.length_a   1.000
_cell.length_b   1.000
_cell.length_c   1.000
_cell.angle_alpha   90.00
_cell.angle_beta   90.00
_cell.angle_gamma   90.00
#
_symmetry.space_group_name_H-M   'P 1'
#
loop_
_entity.id
_entity.type
_entity.pdbx_description
1 polymer ?
#
loop_
_entity_poly.entity_id
_entity_poly.type
_entity_poly.pdbx_seq_one_letter_code
_entity_poly.pdbx_strand_id
1 'polypeptide(L)'
;MKKFCMYLLAAMLLLTAGCGGTDQPKNERAEKGEIVISVGKYMVGEGFDPTMGWGFWGPDPFHSALMGRDEKNQLVKELATDVQRSADGLKYTFTIRSDAKFSDGQPLTAEDVVFTYETAKKAGSVVDLTIMESVRALSPTQVEFTLSKPWSVFLDTAAALGIVPKHAYKEGYATAPVGSGPWKVVSFQKEQQLIMEPNEYYYGKKPKLKKVTVLNLGDDAILAAAQSGQVDLVFTPTEYAGASVPNMKLVLMDSIDSFCVNMPQEPEHDENGMLVGNNVTSDPAIRTALNIGIDRKTIIENALGGFGKPTMNWAEDLPWANSDLKESDNRVDEAVKILEAAGWKDTDGDGIREKNGVKAEFVINGRANDLQRYNTAVALAQDAKKLGINIIAKSTPWSEARKIARNIPTVWAFGDYTPQMFYNYYHSSQVGVNVIHNPAIYRNPTVDAHIDRALAAVTDEEMLKEFRAAQWDGVTGP
;
A
#
# COMPACT_ATOMS: atom_id res chain seq x y z
N MET A 1 19.55 -59.51 16.96
CA MET A 1 18.80 -60.28 15.96
C MET A 1 17.98 -59.32 15.14
N LYS A 2 18.06 -59.54 13.84
CA LYS A 2 17.30 -58.99 12.69
C LYS A 2 17.65 -57.59 12.22
N LYS A 3 18.45 -57.65 11.16
CA LYS A 3 18.77 -56.64 10.15
C LYS A 3 17.51 -56.22 9.43
N PHE A 4 17.38 -54.90 9.14
CA PHE A 4 16.46 -54.43 8.11
C PHE A 4 17.25 -53.71 7.03
N CYS A 5 17.10 -54.22 5.80
CA CYS A 5 17.81 -53.79 4.62
C CYS A 5 17.35 -52.45 4.12
N MET A 6 18.33 -51.63 3.83
CA MET A 6 18.23 -50.36 3.10
C MET A 6 18.30 -50.68 1.61
N TYR A 7 17.24 -50.39 0.85
CA TYR A 7 17.27 -50.41 -0.62
C TYR A 7 17.60 -49.04 -1.15
N LEU A 8 18.81 -48.88 -1.63
CA LEU A 8 19.23 -47.79 -2.52
C LEU A 8 18.70 -48.13 -3.91
N LEU A 9 17.79 -47.30 -4.46
CA LEU A 9 17.52 -47.26 -5.89
C LEU A 9 18.39 -46.20 -6.54
N ALA A 10 19.46 -46.65 -7.19
CA ALA A 10 20.25 -45.87 -8.11
C ALA A 10 19.51 -45.81 -9.46
N ALA A 11 18.99 -44.67 -9.83
CA ALA A 11 18.49 -44.42 -11.20
C ALA A 11 19.65 -44.04 -12.08
N MET A 12 20.01 -44.90 -13.02
CA MET A 12 20.98 -44.68 -14.08
C MET A 12 20.44 -43.60 -15.03
N LEU A 13 21.17 -42.51 -15.16
CA LEU A 13 21.03 -41.56 -16.27
C LEU A 13 21.61 -42.19 -17.52
N LEU A 14 20.78 -42.49 -18.49
CA LEU A 14 21.18 -42.74 -19.89
C LEU A 14 21.32 -41.39 -20.60
N LEU A 15 22.56 -40.98 -20.82
CA LEU A 15 22.93 -39.91 -21.75
C LEU A 15 22.74 -40.42 -23.16
N THR A 16 21.70 -40.00 -23.84
CA THR A 16 21.65 -40.03 -25.32
C THR A 16 21.99 -38.64 -25.83
N ALA A 17 23.18 -38.53 -26.41
CA ALA A 17 23.57 -37.38 -27.20
C ALA A 17 22.76 -37.37 -28.49
N GLY A 18 21.79 -36.45 -28.59
CA GLY A 18 21.07 -36.13 -29.83
C GLY A 18 21.41 -34.71 -30.23
N CYS A 19 22.09 -34.56 -31.37
CA CYS A 19 22.34 -33.28 -32.01
C CYS A 19 21.07 -32.65 -32.53
N GLY A 20 20.95 -31.32 -32.33
CA GLY A 20 20.27 -30.41 -33.24
C GLY A 20 18.83 -30.06 -32.94
N GLY A 21 18.66 -28.87 -32.44
CA GLY A 21 17.37 -28.16 -32.33
C GLY A 21 17.33 -27.37 -31.08
N THR A 22 17.36 -26.04 -31.16
CA THR A 22 17.08 -25.12 -30.05
C THR A 22 15.57 -25.09 -29.78
N ASP A 23 14.98 -26.26 -29.50
CA ASP A 23 13.61 -26.32 -28.96
C ASP A 23 13.68 -25.90 -27.48
N GLN A 24 13.28 -24.69 -27.19
CA GLN A 24 13.00 -24.29 -25.82
C GLN A 24 11.99 -25.30 -25.25
N PRO A 25 12.17 -25.76 -23.99
CA PRO A 25 11.22 -26.66 -23.37
C PRO A 25 9.84 -26.01 -23.42
N LYS A 26 8.91 -26.68 -24.13
CA LYS A 26 7.51 -26.21 -24.21
C LYS A 26 6.93 -26.12 -22.81
N ASN A 27 6.45 -24.95 -22.42
CA ASN A 27 5.74 -24.79 -21.15
C ASN A 27 4.32 -25.37 -21.32
N GLU A 28 4.11 -26.61 -20.85
CA GLU A 28 2.82 -27.29 -20.94
C GLU A 28 1.67 -26.50 -20.30
N ARG A 29 1.96 -25.70 -19.27
CA ARG A 29 0.97 -24.83 -18.64
C ARG A 29 0.51 -23.74 -19.60
N ALA A 30 1.43 -23.14 -20.32
CA ALA A 30 1.11 -22.14 -21.33
C ALA A 30 0.23 -22.69 -22.46
N GLU A 31 0.47 -23.92 -22.92
CA GLU A 31 -0.37 -24.58 -23.94
C GLU A 31 -1.80 -24.82 -23.41
N LYS A 32 -1.95 -25.09 -22.12
CA LYS A 32 -3.26 -25.24 -21.45
C LYS A 32 -3.93 -23.90 -21.13
N GLY A 33 -3.23 -22.78 -21.25
CA GLY A 33 -3.67 -21.46 -20.83
C GLY A 33 -3.66 -21.29 -19.30
N GLU A 34 -2.76 -21.97 -18.63
CA GLU A 34 -2.60 -21.95 -17.16
C GLU A 34 -1.34 -21.19 -16.78
N ILE A 35 -1.32 -20.57 -15.60
CA ILE A 35 -0.14 -19.93 -15.02
C ILE A 35 -0.06 -20.20 -13.52
N VAL A 36 1.15 -20.36 -13.01
CA VAL A 36 1.44 -20.45 -11.58
C VAL A 36 2.27 -19.20 -11.20
N ILE A 37 1.78 -18.44 -10.23
CA ILE A 37 2.43 -17.21 -9.77
C ILE A 37 2.67 -17.24 -8.28
N SER A 38 3.60 -16.42 -7.80
CA SER A 38 3.71 -16.09 -6.38
C SER A 38 3.82 -14.58 -6.22
N VAL A 39 3.03 -14.04 -5.31
CA VAL A 39 3.05 -12.64 -4.91
C VAL A 39 3.78 -12.45 -3.56
N GLY A 40 4.48 -13.49 -3.10
CA GLY A 40 5.22 -13.47 -1.86
C GLY A 40 4.34 -13.13 -0.65
N LYS A 41 4.86 -12.30 0.23
CA LYS A 41 4.16 -11.82 1.45
C LYS A 41 2.86 -11.04 1.21
N TYR A 42 2.53 -10.73 -0.03
CA TYR A 42 1.30 -10.01 -0.39
C TYR A 42 0.09 -10.92 -0.63
N MET A 43 0.25 -12.22 -0.47
CA MET A 43 -0.90 -13.11 -0.51
C MET A 43 -1.82 -12.88 0.68
N VAL A 44 -3.13 -12.80 0.40
CA VAL A 44 -4.15 -12.51 1.41
C VAL A 44 -4.37 -13.71 2.34
N GLY A 45 -4.16 -13.48 3.62
CA GLY A 45 -4.36 -14.51 4.65
C GLY A 45 -5.82 -14.65 5.12
N GLU A 46 -6.57 -13.53 5.14
CA GLU A 46 -7.92 -13.49 5.74
C GLU A 46 -9.06 -13.78 4.76
N GLY A 47 -8.76 -13.89 3.46
CA GLY A 47 -9.75 -14.11 2.40
C GLY A 47 -10.16 -12.81 1.69
N PHE A 48 -11.25 -12.88 0.92
CA PHE A 48 -11.62 -11.87 -0.08
C PHE A 48 -13.02 -11.31 0.21
N ASP A 49 -13.20 -10.66 1.37
CA ASP A 49 -14.43 -9.96 1.72
C ASP A 49 -14.20 -8.45 1.72
N PRO A 50 -14.70 -7.71 0.70
CA PRO A 50 -14.53 -6.26 0.62
C PRO A 50 -15.12 -5.52 1.81
N THR A 51 -16.20 -6.03 2.40
CA THR A 51 -16.87 -5.36 3.53
C THR A 51 -16.07 -5.43 4.83
N MET A 52 -15.10 -6.36 4.91
CA MET A 52 -14.21 -6.55 6.07
C MET A 52 -12.84 -5.88 5.91
N GLY A 53 -12.63 -5.16 4.82
CA GLY A 53 -11.42 -4.36 4.60
C GLY A 53 -10.53 -4.81 3.47
N TRP A 54 -10.84 -5.90 2.79
CA TRP A 54 -10.21 -6.18 1.53
C TRP A 54 -10.69 -5.16 0.49
N GLY A 55 -9.76 -4.55 -0.24
CA GLY A 55 -10.09 -3.56 -1.24
C GLY A 55 -9.62 -2.14 -0.89
N PHE A 56 -8.97 -1.96 0.25
CA PHE A 56 -8.32 -0.67 0.58
C PHE A 56 -7.37 -0.21 -0.53
N TRP A 57 -6.65 -1.16 -1.15
CA TRP A 57 -5.72 -0.93 -2.27
C TRP A 57 -6.39 -1.02 -3.65
N GLY A 58 -7.71 -1.16 -3.70
CA GLY A 58 -8.50 -1.43 -4.90
C GLY A 58 -9.26 -2.75 -4.80
N PRO A 59 -10.30 -2.96 -5.62
CA PRO A 59 -11.07 -4.19 -5.61
C PRO A 59 -10.19 -5.39 -5.96
N ASP A 60 -10.47 -6.51 -5.34
CA ASP A 60 -9.87 -7.79 -5.70
C ASP A 60 -10.34 -8.26 -7.11
N PRO A 61 -9.70 -9.28 -7.70
CA PRO A 61 -10.08 -9.74 -9.03
C PRO A 61 -11.44 -10.44 -9.09
N PHE A 62 -12.12 -10.64 -7.96
CA PHE A 62 -13.41 -11.35 -7.85
C PHE A 62 -14.60 -10.39 -7.80
N HIS A 63 -14.42 -9.16 -7.35
CA HIS A 63 -15.47 -8.17 -7.20
C HIS A 63 -15.24 -6.97 -8.11
N SER A 64 -16.32 -6.44 -8.66
CA SER A 64 -16.33 -5.13 -9.31
C SER A 64 -16.83 -4.08 -8.35
N ALA A 65 -16.28 -2.86 -8.45
CA ALA A 65 -16.74 -1.69 -7.71
C ALA A 65 -17.61 -0.76 -8.57
N LEU A 66 -18.21 0.26 -7.98
CA LEU A 66 -18.97 1.26 -8.76
C LEU A 66 -18.07 2.05 -9.71
N MET A 67 -16.90 2.46 -9.23
CA MET A 67 -15.84 3.10 -10.00
C MET A 67 -14.63 2.19 -10.06
N GLY A 68 -13.70 2.45 -10.96
CA GLY A 68 -12.41 1.78 -11.08
C GLY A 68 -11.30 2.78 -11.37
N ARG A 69 -10.11 2.28 -11.69
CA ARG A 69 -8.96 3.09 -12.09
C ARG A 69 -8.32 2.54 -13.35
N ASP A 70 -7.86 3.44 -14.21
CA ASP A 70 -7.08 3.08 -15.40
C ASP A 70 -5.58 2.91 -15.07
N GLU A 71 -4.78 2.59 -16.09
CA GLU A 71 -3.33 2.41 -15.98
C GLU A 71 -2.57 3.69 -15.54
N LYS A 72 -3.22 4.85 -15.60
CA LYS A 72 -2.69 6.15 -15.14
C LYS A 72 -3.27 6.56 -13.78
N ASN A 73 -3.90 5.63 -13.08
CA ASN A 73 -4.57 5.86 -11.80
C ASN A 73 -5.70 6.92 -11.86
N GLN A 74 -6.28 7.16 -13.05
CA GLN A 74 -7.43 8.04 -13.19
C GLN A 74 -8.72 7.28 -12.86
N LEU A 75 -9.65 7.93 -12.16
CA LEU A 75 -10.98 7.36 -11.90
C LEU A 75 -11.73 7.12 -13.20
N VAL A 76 -12.24 5.91 -13.37
CA VAL A 76 -13.07 5.49 -14.49
C VAL A 76 -14.34 4.82 -13.97
N LYS A 77 -15.39 4.83 -14.78
CA LYS A 77 -16.63 4.11 -14.46
C LYS A 77 -16.43 2.61 -14.70
N GLU A 78 -16.89 1.77 -13.76
CA GLU A 78 -16.81 0.32 -13.84
C GLU A 78 -18.22 -0.30 -13.84
N LEU A 79 -18.83 -0.55 -12.68
CA LEU A 79 -20.27 -0.91 -12.64
C LEU A 79 -21.15 0.30 -12.95
N ALA A 80 -20.73 1.50 -12.55
CA ALA A 80 -21.42 2.72 -12.92
C ALA A 80 -21.31 3.01 -14.41
N THR A 81 -22.42 3.37 -15.03
CA THR A 81 -22.48 3.93 -16.40
C THR A 81 -22.64 5.43 -16.38
N ASP A 82 -23.20 5.98 -15.31
CA ASP A 82 -23.29 7.40 -15.05
C ASP A 82 -23.19 7.73 -13.56
N VAL A 83 -22.69 8.93 -13.25
CA VAL A 83 -22.59 9.46 -11.88
C VAL A 83 -23.01 10.91 -11.89
N GLN A 84 -23.98 11.26 -11.07
CA GLN A 84 -24.45 12.63 -10.86
C GLN A 84 -24.13 13.05 -9.43
N ARG A 85 -23.54 14.23 -9.28
CA ARG A 85 -23.25 14.87 -7.99
C ARG A 85 -24.16 16.09 -7.84
N SER A 86 -24.79 16.24 -6.69
CA SER A 86 -25.58 17.44 -6.38
C SER A 86 -24.67 18.68 -6.25
N ALA A 87 -25.23 19.85 -6.51
CA ALA A 87 -24.49 21.12 -6.47
C ALA A 87 -23.89 21.44 -5.09
N ASP A 88 -24.50 20.95 -4.02
CA ASP A 88 -24.02 21.07 -2.64
C ASP A 88 -23.01 19.98 -2.26
N GLY A 89 -22.72 19.03 -3.17
CA GLY A 89 -21.79 17.93 -2.93
C GLY A 89 -22.26 16.88 -1.92
N LEU A 90 -23.52 16.95 -1.47
CA LEU A 90 -24.04 16.04 -0.44
C LEU A 90 -24.65 14.76 -1.00
N LYS A 91 -24.97 14.71 -2.29
CA LYS A 91 -25.58 13.55 -2.92
C LYS A 91 -24.82 13.08 -4.13
N TYR A 92 -24.70 11.75 -4.24
CA TYR A 92 -24.18 11.08 -5.43
C TYR A 92 -25.21 10.05 -5.90
N THR A 93 -25.65 10.18 -7.15
CA THR A 93 -26.54 9.21 -7.79
C THR A 93 -25.79 8.46 -8.87
N PHE A 94 -25.62 7.16 -8.68
CA PHE A 94 -25.01 6.27 -9.67
C PHE A 94 -26.09 5.56 -10.46
N THR A 95 -25.93 5.55 -11.79
CA THR A 95 -26.65 4.61 -12.66
C THR A 95 -25.71 3.46 -12.94
N ILE A 96 -26.09 2.22 -12.57
CA ILE A 96 -25.29 1.03 -12.79
C ILE A 96 -25.76 0.28 -14.03
N ARG A 97 -24.86 -0.48 -14.63
CA ARG A 97 -25.14 -1.32 -15.79
C ARG A 97 -26.16 -2.39 -15.45
N SER A 98 -27.04 -2.74 -16.40
CA SER A 98 -28.11 -3.72 -16.22
C SER A 98 -27.70 -5.14 -16.61
N ASP A 99 -26.52 -5.33 -17.23
CA ASP A 99 -26.01 -6.61 -17.73
C ASP A 99 -24.99 -7.26 -16.78
N ALA A 100 -24.64 -6.60 -15.66
CA ALA A 100 -23.75 -7.16 -14.65
C ALA A 100 -24.38 -8.36 -13.94
N LYS A 101 -23.61 -9.42 -13.78
CA LYS A 101 -23.98 -10.62 -13.03
C LYS A 101 -22.87 -11.05 -12.10
N PHE A 102 -23.25 -11.69 -11.03
CA PHE A 102 -22.31 -12.41 -10.18
C PHE A 102 -21.84 -13.72 -10.81
N SER A 103 -20.80 -14.32 -10.26
CA SER A 103 -20.19 -15.58 -10.76
C SER A 103 -21.09 -16.82 -10.63
N ASP A 104 -22.20 -16.72 -9.92
CA ASP A 104 -23.27 -17.72 -9.86
C ASP A 104 -24.40 -17.48 -10.89
N GLY A 105 -24.27 -16.44 -11.72
CA GLY A 105 -25.21 -16.09 -12.78
C GLY A 105 -26.37 -15.17 -12.36
N GLN A 106 -26.53 -14.87 -11.07
CA GLN A 106 -27.56 -13.96 -10.58
C GLN A 106 -27.25 -12.50 -10.98
N PRO A 107 -28.27 -11.68 -11.29
CA PRO A 107 -28.06 -10.29 -11.65
C PRO A 107 -27.54 -9.47 -10.46
N LEU A 108 -26.63 -8.52 -10.73
CA LEU A 108 -26.21 -7.50 -9.78
C LEU A 108 -27.16 -6.30 -9.91
N THR A 109 -27.69 -5.83 -8.78
CA THR A 109 -28.66 -4.73 -8.72
C THR A 109 -28.25 -3.65 -7.72
N ALA A 110 -28.95 -2.52 -7.73
CA ALA A 110 -28.77 -1.45 -6.76
C ALA A 110 -28.98 -1.91 -5.31
N GLU A 111 -29.78 -2.95 -5.06
CA GLU A 111 -29.96 -3.52 -3.73
C GLU A 111 -28.70 -4.20 -3.19
N ASP A 112 -27.86 -4.79 -4.07
CA ASP A 112 -26.59 -5.36 -3.67
C ASP A 112 -25.59 -4.26 -3.31
N VAL A 113 -25.65 -3.12 -4.01
CA VAL A 113 -24.85 -1.93 -3.66
C VAL A 113 -25.25 -1.41 -2.29
N VAL A 114 -26.54 -1.22 -2.03
CA VAL A 114 -27.05 -0.78 -0.71
C VAL A 114 -26.57 -1.73 0.38
N PHE A 115 -26.80 -3.03 0.18
CA PHE A 115 -26.38 -4.07 1.12
C PHE A 115 -24.87 -4.01 1.44
N THR A 116 -24.04 -3.87 0.40
CA THR A 116 -22.58 -3.81 0.54
C THR A 116 -22.14 -2.63 1.41
N TYR A 117 -22.61 -1.42 1.08
CA TYR A 117 -22.18 -0.21 1.79
C TYR A 117 -22.71 -0.16 3.22
N GLU A 118 -23.93 -0.60 3.48
CA GLU A 118 -24.46 -0.72 4.84
C GLU A 118 -23.68 -1.75 5.67
N THR A 119 -23.34 -2.90 5.07
CA THR A 119 -22.55 -3.95 5.73
C THR A 119 -21.15 -3.46 6.05
N ALA A 120 -20.45 -2.85 5.09
CA ALA A 120 -19.11 -2.32 5.29
C ALA A 120 -19.08 -1.20 6.35
N LYS A 121 -20.07 -0.28 6.33
CA LYS A 121 -20.20 0.77 7.33
C LYS A 121 -20.39 0.18 8.74
N LYS A 122 -21.25 -0.83 8.87
CA LYS A 122 -21.51 -1.51 10.14
C LYS A 122 -20.29 -2.30 10.65
N ALA A 123 -19.52 -2.89 9.76
CA ALA A 123 -18.31 -3.63 10.10
C ALA A 123 -17.17 -2.73 10.57
N GLY A 124 -17.20 -1.43 10.26
CA GLY A 124 -16.09 -0.51 10.57
C GLY A 124 -14.83 -0.89 9.83
N SER A 125 -14.96 -1.26 8.56
CA SER A 125 -13.89 -1.65 7.64
C SER A 125 -12.85 -0.53 7.47
N VAL A 126 -11.71 -0.85 6.86
CA VAL A 126 -10.67 0.13 6.49
C VAL A 126 -11.16 1.13 5.44
N VAL A 127 -12.22 0.81 4.70
CA VAL A 127 -12.89 1.77 3.82
C VAL A 127 -13.73 2.69 4.70
N ASP A 128 -13.32 3.95 4.83
CA ASP A 128 -14.01 4.93 5.67
C ASP A 128 -15.34 5.35 5.06
N LEU A 129 -16.43 4.92 5.69
CA LEU A 129 -17.81 5.27 5.35
C LEU A 129 -18.48 6.14 6.42
N THR A 130 -17.73 6.75 7.31
CA THR A 130 -18.28 7.56 8.42
C THR A 130 -19.08 8.75 7.93
N ILE A 131 -18.69 9.32 6.78
CA ILE A 131 -19.40 10.45 6.15
C ILE A 131 -20.67 10.04 5.41
N MET A 132 -20.87 8.77 5.08
CA MET A 132 -22.09 8.29 4.44
C MET A 132 -23.23 8.30 5.46
N GLU A 133 -24.19 9.17 5.28
CA GLU A 133 -25.40 9.24 6.11
C GLU A 133 -26.35 8.10 5.75
N SER A 134 -26.65 7.97 4.45
CA SER A 134 -27.52 6.91 3.95
C SER A 134 -27.16 6.50 2.53
N VAL A 135 -27.61 5.31 2.15
CA VAL A 135 -27.57 4.77 0.79
C VAL A 135 -28.91 4.11 0.50
N ARG A 136 -29.49 4.34 -0.69
CA ARG A 136 -30.79 3.76 -1.08
C ARG A 136 -30.86 3.44 -2.56
N ALA A 137 -31.53 2.34 -2.90
CA ALA A 137 -31.88 2.03 -4.26
C ALA A 137 -33.08 2.88 -4.71
N LEU A 138 -32.93 3.60 -5.82
CA LEU A 138 -34.03 4.35 -6.44
C LEU A 138 -34.77 3.50 -7.47
N SER A 139 -34.07 2.55 -8.09
CA SER A 139 -34.56 1.54 -9.03
C SER A 139 -33.59 0.37 -9.06
N PRO A 140 -33.84 -0.72 -9.77
CA PRO A 140 -32.88 -1.82 -9.88
C PRO A 140 -31.50 -1.42 -10.41
N THR A 141 -31.39 -0.28 -11.11
CA THR A 141 -30.16 0.23 -11.72
C THR A 141 -29.75 1.61 -11.24
N GLN A 142 -30.38 2.16 -10.22
CA GLN A 142 -30.00 3.45 -9.67
C GLN A 142 -29.86 3.39 -8.15
N VAL A 143 -28.75 3.93 -7.64
CA VAL A 143 -28.47 4.05 -6.21
C VAL A 143 -28.08 5.50 -5.88
N GLU A 144 -28.64 6.02 -4.80
CA GLU A 144 -28.33 7.36 -4.29
C GLU A 144 -27.64 7.23 -2.93
N PHE A 145 -26.52 7.91 -2.78
CA PHE A 145 -25.81 8.13 -1.51
C PHE A 145 -26.09 9.54 -1.02
N THR A 146 -26.32 9.67 0.29
CA THR A 146 -26.38 10.95 0.99
C THR A 146 -25.21 11.01 1.97
N LEU A 147 -24.47 12.10 1.95
CA LEU A 147 -23.32 12.35 2.80
C LEU A 147 -23.67 13.39 3.87
N SER A 148 -23.10 13.29 5.04
CA SER A 148 -23.28 14.24 6.15
C SER A 148 -22.57 15.59 5.92
N LYS A 149 -21.59 15.61 5.02
CA LYS A 149 -20.85 16.80 4.56
C LYS A 149 -20.32 16.55 3.14
N PRO A 150 -20.00 17.59 2.37
CA PRO A 150 -19.33 17.41 1.08
C PRO A 150 -18.02 16.64 1.25
N TRP A 151 -17.76 15.71 0.35
CA TRP A 151 -16.59 14.84 0.39
C TRP A 151 -16.09 14.54 -1.01
N SER A 152 -15.15 15.33 -1.49
CA SER A 152 -14.68 15.31 -2.87
C SER A 152 -14.14 13.96 -3.33
N VAL A 153 -13.54 13.22 -2.40
CA VAL A 153 -12.91 11.89 -2.62
C VAL A 153 -13.89 10.72 -2.46
N PHE A 154 -15.20 10.96 -2.45
CA PHE A 154 -16.19 9.88 -2.33
C PHE A 154 -16.15 8.91 -3.53
N LEU A 155 -15.78 9.37 -4.71
CA LEU A 155 -15.61 8.50 -5.88
C LEU A 155 -14.41 7.55 -5.74
N ASP A 156 -13.38 7.95 -5.00
CA ASP A 156 -12.27 7.07 -4.65
C ASP A 156 -12.72 5.94 -3.73
N THR A 157 -13.57 6.25 -2.75
CA THR A 157 -14.24 5.25 -1.90
C THR A 157 -15.08 4.29 -2.74
N ALA A 158 -15.80 4.83 -3.74
CA ALA A 158 -16.60 4.03 -4.66
C ALA A 158 -15.76 3.16 -5.62
N ALA A 159 -14.47 3.46 -5.79
CA ALA A 159 -13.53 2.65 -6.54
C ALA A 159 -12.83 1.58 -5.69
N ALA A 160 -12.83 1.74 -4.37
CA ALA A 160 -12.15 0.81 -3.46
C ALA A 160 -13.05 -0.35 -3.00
N LEU A 161 -14.37 -0.14 -2.87
CA LEU A 161 -15.29 -1.11 -2.28
C LEU A 161 -15.95 -1.98 -3.35
N GLY A 162 -15.51 -3.23 -3.46
CA GLY A 162 -16.14 -4.24 -4.33
C GLY A 162 -17.55 -4.62 -3.85
N ILE A 163 -18.48 -4.82 -4.78
CA ILE A 163 -19.88 -5.12 -4.49
C ILE A 163 -20.06 -6.61 -4.21
N VAL A 164 -20.65 -6.92 -3.05
CA VAL A 164 -20.98 -8.29 -2.63
C VAL A 164 -22.45 -8.62 -2.86
N PRO A 165 -22.81 -9.87 -3.19
CA PRO A 165 -24.18 -10.28 -3.44
C PRO A 165 -24.97 -10.46 -2.13
N LYS A 166 -26.06 -9.73 -1.96
CA LYS A 166 -26.95 -9.86 -0.80
C LYS A 166 -27.46 -11.30 -0.61
N HIS A 167 -27.76 -11.99 -1.70
CA HIS A 167 -28.32 -13.36 -1.67
C HIS A 167 -27.32 -14.45 -1.26
N ALA A 168 -26.02 -14.23 -1.50
CA ALA A 168 -24.95 -15.22 -1.24
C ALA A 168 -24.00 -14.82 -0.11
N TYR A 169 -24.17 -13.64 0.49
CA TYR A 169 -23.34 -13.16 1.59
C TYR A 169 -23.71 -13.87 2.91
N LYS A 170 -22.82 -14.70 3.40
CA LYS A 170 -23.01 -15.54 4.59
C LYS A 170 -21.67 -15.83 5.27
N GLU A 171 -21.71 -16.51 6.40
CA GLU A 171 -20.50 -17.01 7.07
C GLU A 171 -19.62 -17.82 6.10
N GLY A 172 -18.31 -17.57 6.13
CA GLY A 172 -17.36 -18.19 5.20
C GLY A 172 -17.25 -17.49 3.84
N TYR A 173 -17.98 -16.40 3.59
CA TYR A 173 -17.94 -15.68 2.33
C TYR A 173 -16.52 -15.31 1.90
N ALA A 174 -15.69 -14.86 2.82
CA ALA A 174 -14.32 -14.42 2.56
C ALA A 174 -13.43 -15.50 1.89
N THR A 175 -13.72 -16.79 2.12
CA THR A 175 -12.92 -17.91 1.56
C THR A 175 -13.49 -18.49 0.27
N ALA A 176 -14.74 -18.18 -0.03
CA ALA A 176 -15.42 -18.64 -1.23
C ALA A 176 -16.37 -17.54 -1.76
N PRO A 177 -15.82 -16.38 -2.14
CA PRO A 177 -16.64 -15.25 -2.56
C PRO A 177 -17.37 -15.52 -3.88
N VAL A 178 -18.57 -14.99 -3.96
CA VAL A 178 -19.37 -14.88 -5.18
C VAL A 178 -19.33 -13.42 -5.60
N GLY A 179 -18.57 -13.11 -6.63
CA GLY A 179 -18.35 -11.72 -7.05
C GLY A 179 -18.68 -11.49 -8.52
N SER A 180 -18.62 -10.26 -8.96
CA SER A 180 -18.93 -9.81 -10.34
C SER A 180 -17.69 -9.45 -11.15
N GLY A 181 -16.50 -9.68 -10.61
CA GLY A 181 -15.21 -9.40 -11.26
C GLY A 181 -14.83 -10.42 -12.33
N PRO A 182 -13.67 -10.24 -13.01
CA PRO A 182 -13.22 -11.08 -14.11
C PRO A 182 -12.87 -12.52 -13.73
N TRP A 183 -12.61 -12.77 -12.46
CA TRP A 183 -12.22 -14.09 -11.96
C TRP A 183 -13.18 -14.59 -10.90
N LYS A 184 -13.26 -15.92 -10.73
CA LYS A 184 -13.94 -16.58 -9.63
C LYS A 184 -12.99 -17.49 -8.87
N VAL A 185 -13.16 -17.60 -7.55
CA VAL A 185 -12.41 -18.51 -6.71
C VAL A 185 -12.87 -19.94 -6.95
N VAL A 186 -11.92 -20.83 -7.24
CA VAL A 186 -12.15 -22.29 -7.33
C VAL A 186 -11.76 -22.95 -6.02
N SER A 187 -10.64 -22.56 -5.46
CA SER A 187 -10.14 -23.08 -4.19
C SER A 187 -9.26 -22.05 -3.51
N PHE A 188 -9.47 -21.82 -2.24
CA PHE A 188 -8.60 -21.02 -1.40
C PHE A 188 -8.19 -21.82 -0.17
N GLN A 189 -6.90 -22.08 -0.05
CA GLN A 189 -6.28 -22.69 1.11
C GLN A 189 -5.43 -21.63 1.80
N LYS A 190 -5.90 -21.17 2.96
CA LYS A 190 -5.25 -20.09 3.73
C LYS A 190 -3.76 -20.37 3.88
N GLU A 191 -2.94 -19.36 3.62
CA GLU A 191 -1.48 -19.41 3.72
C GLU A 191 -0.78 -20.45 2.82
N GLN A 192 -1.49 -21.07 1.87
CA GLN A 192 -0.91 -22.06 0.96
C GLN A 192 -1.11 -21.65 -0.50
N GLN A 193 -2.36 -21.63 -0.98
CA GLN A 193 -2.64 -21.35 -2.38
C GLN A 193 -4.04 -20.80 -2.61
N LEU A 194 -4.16 -20.08 -3.72
CA LEU A 194 -5.41 -19.67 -4.33
C LEU A 194 -5.46 -20.23 -5.76
N ILE A 195 -6.57 -20.84 -6.14
CA ILE A 195 -6.85 -21.25 -7.52
C ILE A 195 -8.06 -20.45 -8.01
N MET A 196 -7.92 -19.80 -9.16
CA MET A 196 -8.98 -19.02 -9.77
C MET A 196 -9.11 -19.32 -11.27
N GLU A 197 -10.35 -19.19 -11.77
CA GLU A 197 -10.74 -19.36 -13.16
C GLU A 197 -11.52 -18.14 -13.65
N PRO A 198 -11.60 -17.89 -14.97
CA PRO A 198 -12.43 -16.82 -15.50
C PRO A 198 -13.88 -16.91 -15.05
N ASN A 199 -14.45 -15.78 -14.66
CA ASN A 199 -15.88 -15.67 -14.46
C ASN A 199 -16.58 -15.62 -15.82
N GLU A 200 -17.37 -16.63 -16.14
CA GLU A 200 -18.10 -16.74 -17.42
C GLU A 200 -19.18 -15.66 -17.60
N TYR A 201 -19.67 -15.09 -16.50
CA TYR A 201 -20.67 -14.02 -16.49
C TYR A 201 -20.08 -12.61 -16.46
N TYR A 202 -18.72 -12.48 -16.43
CA TYR A 202 -18.10 -11.18 -16.41
C TYR A 202 -18.48 -10.33 -17.64
N TYR A 203 -18.97 -9.13 -17.39
CA TYR A 203 -19.47 -8.21 -18.41
C TYR A 203 -18.38 -7.52 -19.23
N GLY A 204 -17.13 -7.49 -18.73
CA GLY A 204 -16.00 -6.86 -19.38
C GLY A 204 -15.24 -7.80 -20.29
N LYS A 205 -14.01 -7.41 -20.63
CA LYS A 205 -13.09 -8.24 -21.41
C LYS A 205 -12.67 -9.46 -20.60
N LYS A 206 -13.04 -10.63 -21.06
CA LYS A 206 -12.73 -11.90 -20.39
C LYS A 206 -11.23 -12.17 -20.37
N PRO A 207 -10.70 -12.72 -19.26
CA PRO A 207 -9.31 -13.17 -19.19
C PRO A 207 -8.98 -14.17 -20.28
N LYS A 208 -7.74 -14.11 -20.78
CA LYS A 208 -7.26 -15.11 -21.78
C LYS A 208 -6.77 -16.39 -21.12
N LEU A 209 -6.27 -16.30 -19.89
CA LEU A 209 -5.85 -17.46 -19.11
C LEU A 209 -7.10 -18.23 -18.65
N LYS A 210 -6.99 -19.54 -18.62
CA LYS A 210 -8.07 -20.46 -18.17
C LYS A 210 -7.96 -20.78 -16.69
N LYS A 211 -6.75 -20.69 -16.12
CA LYS A 211 -6.51 -20.95 -14.70
C LYS A 211 -5.30 -20.17 -14.21
N VAL A 212 -5.41 -19.57 -13.05
CA VAL A 212 -4.30 -18.98 -12.31
C VAL A 212 -4.20 -19.67 -10.96
N THR A 213 -3.00 -20.16 -10.63
CA THR A 213 -2.67 -20.66 -9.30
C THR A 213 -1.71 -19.68 -8.66
N VAL A 214 -2.09 -19.13 -7.52
CA VAL A 214 -1.23 -18.25 -6.70
C VAL A 214 -0.69 -19.08 -5.54
N LEU A 215 0.64 -19.19 -5.43
CA LEU A 215 1.29 -19.88 -4.33
C LEU A 215 1.76 -18.87 -3.27
N ASN A 216 1.54 -19.20 -2.01
CA ASN A 216 2.09 -18.44 -0.89
C ASN A 216 3.52 -18.92 -0.60
N LEU A 217 4.51 -18.22 -1.15
CA LEU A 217 5.92 -18.51 -0.94
C LEU A 217 6.56 -17.35 -0.16
N GLY A 218 7.35 -17.67 0.86
CA GLY A 218 8.21 -16.69 1.52
C GLY A 218 9.33 -16.19 0.60
N ASP A 219 9.92 -15.06 0.94
CA ASP A 219 10.98 -14.41 0.15
C ASP A 219 12.19 -15.34 -0.07
N ASP A 220 12.50 -16.21 0.87
CA ASP A 220 13.57 -17.22 0.80
C ASP A 220 13.27 -18.38 -0.18
N ALA A 221 12.01 -18.69 -0.40
CA ALA A 221 11.57 -19.79 -1.27
C ALA A 221 11.33 -19.36 -2.73
N ILE A 222 11.07 -18.07 -2.97
CA ILE A 222 10.68 -17.54 -4.27
C ILE A 222 11.72 -17.84 -5.35
N LEU A 223 13.01 -17.58 -5.07
CA LEU A 223 14.08 -17.77 -6.04
C LEU A 223 14.24 -19.25 -6.42
N ALA A 224 14.20 -20.15 -5.44
CA ALA A 224 14.27 -21.58 -5.67
C ALA A 224 13.07 -22.10 -6.49
N ALA A 225 11.86 -21.61 -6.21
CA ALA A 225 10.66 -21.96 -6.97
C ALA A 225 10.74 -21.47 -8.42
N ALA A 226 11.29 -20.28 -8.65
CA ALA A 226 11.53 -19.73 -9.98
C ALA A 226 12.59 -20.56 -10.74
N GLN A 227 13.72 -20.87 -10.10
CA GLN A 227 14.81 -21.66 -10.70
C GLN A 227 14.39 -23.09 -11.05
N SER A 228 13.53 -23.70 -10.27
CA SER A 228 12.98 -25.05 -10.53
C SER A 228 11.85 -25.07 -11.54
N GLY A 229 11.35 -23.91 -12.01
CA GLY A 229 10.19 -23.82 -12.90
C GLY A 229 8.85 -24.14 -12.23
N GLN A 230 8.79 -24.12 -10.90
CA GLN A 230 7.56 -24.32 -10.15
C GLN A 230 6.57 -23.17 -10.39
N VAL A 231 7.08 -21.96 -10.60
CA VAL A 231 6.32 -20.74 -10.88
C VAL A 231 6.70 -20.12 -12.22
N ASP A 232 5.76 -19.46 -12.86
CA ASP A 232 5.93 -18.78 -14.14
C ASP A 232 6.15 -17.28 -13.99
N LEU A 233 5.64 -16.70 -12.87
CA LEU A 233 5.81 -15.31 -12.50
C LEU A 233 5.97 -15.18 -11.00
N VAL A 234 6.92 -14.37 -10.55
CA VAL A 234 7.09 -14.06 -9.13
C VAL A 234 7.23 -12.56 -8.93
N PHE A 235 6.63 -12.06 -7.87
CA PHE A 235 7.00 -10.78 -7.29
C PHE A 235 8.17 -11.02 -6.34
N THR A 236 9.29 -10.34 -6.58
CA THR A 236 10.54 -10.58 -5.86
C THR A 236 11.05 -9.31 -5.21
N PRO A 237 11.63 -9.41 -4.01
CA PRO A 237 12.38 -8.30 -3.40
C PRO A 237 13.55 -7.86 -4.28
N THR A 238 14.00 -6.61 -4.11
CA THR A 238 15.09 -6.02 -4.90
C THR A 238 16.42 -6.74 -4.71
N GLU A 239 16.63 -7.40 -3.59
CA GLU A 239 17.83 -8.21 -3.29
C GLU A 239 18.05 -9.33 -4.30
N TYR A 240 16.99 -9.83 -4.94
CA TYR A 240 17.06 -10.88 -5.96
C TYR A 240 17.05 -10.35 -7.39
N ALA A 241 17.00 -9.02 -7.58
CA ALA A 241 16.94 -8.43 -8.93
C ALA A 241 18.17 -8.76 -9.81
N GLY A 242 19.34 -9.01 -9.17
CA GLY A 242 20.54 -9.47 -9.86
C GLY A 242 20.60 -10.99 -10.11
N ALA A 243 19.63 -11.76 -9.63
CA ALA A 243 19.64 -13.21 -9.75
C ALA A 243 19.30 -13.64 -11.19
N SER A 244 20.13 -14.54 -11.76
CA SER A 244 19.83 -15.16 -13.04
C SER A 244 18.94 -16.39 -12.84
N VAL A 245 17.77 -16.37 -13.47
CA VAL A 245 16.82 -17.49 -13.44
C VAL A 245 16.63 -18.00 -14.88
N PRO A 246 16.92 -19.29 -15.17
CA PRO A 246 16.76 -19.83 -16.51
C PRO A 246 15.33 -19.62 -17.05
N ASN A 247 15.24 -19.19 -18.31
CA ASN A 247 13.97 -18.94 -19.01
C ASN A 247 13.05 -17.87 -18.40
N MET A 248 13.54 -17.09 -17.44
CA MET A 248 12.83 -15.93 -16.90
C MET A 248 13.59 -14.63 -17.22
N LYS A 249 12.87 -13.53 -17.21
CA LYS A 249 13.43 -12.19 -17.30
C LYS A 249 12.93 -11.33 -16.14
N LEU A 250 13.80 -10.46 -15.66
CA LEU A 250 13.38 -9.41 -14.74
C LEU A 250 12.53 -8.39 -15.49
N VAL A 251 11.38 -8.05 -14.91
CA VAL A 251 10.51 -6.97 -15.34
C VAL A 251 10.42 -5.98 -14.20
N LEU A 252 10.91 -4.77 -14.41
CA LEU A 252 10.74 -3.69 -13.47
C LEU A 252 9.33 -3.10 -13.65
N MET A 253 8.67 -2.87 -12.53
CA MET A 253 7.35 -2.24 -12.49
C MET A 253 7.46 -0.96 -11.66
N ASP A 254 6.87 0.11 -12.14
CA ASP A 254 6.74 1.32 -11.35
C ASP A 254 5.84 1.06 -10.15
N SER A 255 6.22 1.65 -9.01
CA SER A 255 5.46 1.57 -7.77
C SER A 255 5.05 2.96 -7.32
N ILE A 256 3.85 3.08 -6.79
CA ILE A 256 3.40 4.30 -6.10
C ILE A 256 3.89 4.37 -4.66
N ASP A 257 4.50 3.29 -4.14
CA ASP A 257 5.02 3.26 -2.77
C ASP A 257 6.25 4.14 -2.64
N SER A 258 6.19 5.10 -1.72
CA SER A 258 7.31 5.93 -1.30
C SER A 258 7.73 5.58 0.12
N PHE A 259 8.99 5.18 0.30
CA PHE A 259 9.53 4.93 1.63
C PHE A 259 9.80 6.27 2.32
N CYS A 260 9.27 6.42 3.51
CA CYS A 260 9.48 7.58 4.35
C CYS A 260 9.62 7.17 5.81
N VAL A 261 10.11 8.07 6.63
CA VAL A 261 10.19 7.87 8.08
C VAL A 261 9.22 8.83 8.74
N ASN A 262 8.16 8.31 9.37
CA ASN A 262 7.36 9.15 10.25
C ASN A 262 8.17 9.46 11.50
N MET A 263 8.29 10.73 11.84
CA MET A 263 9.00 11.20 13.02
C MET A 263 8.02 11.91 13.94
N PRO A 264 7.76 11.37 15.16
CA PRO A 264 6.89 12.04 16.13
C PRO A 264 7.35 13.48 16.40
N GLN A 265 6.42 14.43 16.33
CA GLN A 265 6.71 15.86 16.34
C GLN A 265 6.41 16.55 17.68
N GLU A 266 5.98 15.79 18.67
CA GLU A 266 5.79 16.28 20.04
C GLU A 266 6.86 15.68 20.97
N PRO A 267 7.25 16.39 22.06
CA PRO A 267 8.10 15.82 23.09
C PRO A 267 7.47 14.57 23.72
N GLU A 268 8.31 13.71 24.26
CA GLU A 268 7.86 12.48 24.89
C GLU A 268 6.96 12.72 26.11
N HIS A 269 5.83 12.07 26.15
CA HIS A 269 4.87 12.12 27.26
C HIS A 269 4.01 10.84 27.33
N ASP A 270 3.37 10.63 28.47
CA ASP A 270 2.40 9.55 28.65
C ASP A 270 1.00 9.97 28.15
N GLU A 271 0.39 9.17 27.31
CA GLU A 271 -0.98 9.31 26.85
C GLU A 271 -1.76 8.03 27.18
N ASN A 272 -2.49 8.03 28.28
CA ASN A 272 -3.30 6.88 28.75
C ASN A 272 -2.49 5.58 28.93
N GLY A 273 -1.29 5.66 29.47
CA GLY A 273 -0.39 4.53 29.68
C GLY A 273 0.42 4.12 28.45
N MET A 274 0.36 4.89 27.36
CA MET A 274 1.23 4.74 26.22
C MET A 274 2.22 5.90 26.14
N LEU A 275 3.49 5.57 25.94
CA LEU A 275 4.52 6.57 25.65
C LEU A 275 4.35 7.05 24.20
N VAL A 276 4.17 8.35 24.03
CA VAL A 276 4.03 9.02 22.73
C VAL A 276 4.98 10.21 22.65
N GLY A 277 5.26 10.68 21.42
CA GLY A 277 6.24 11.75 21.21
C GLY A 277 7.69 11.24 21.25
N ASN A 278 8.64 12.11 20.91
CA ASN A 278 10.07 11.79 20.91
C ASN A 278 10.89 13.06 21.17
N ASN A 279 11.73 13.06 22.19
CA ASN A 279 12.45 14.25 22.62
C ASN A 279 13.51 14.76 21.61
N VAL A 280 13.92 13.95 20.66
CA VAL A 280 14.87 14.34 19.60
C VAL A 280 14.10 14.77 18.35
N THR A 281 13.21 13.92 17.86
CA THR A 281 12.51 14.20 16.59
C THR A 281 11.41 15.26 16.72
N SER A 282 11.00 15.62 17.93
CA SER A 282 10.10 16.76 18.17
C SER A 282 10.74 18.10 17.80
N ASP A 283 12.08 18.20 17.84
CA ASP A 283 12.77 19.42 17.40
C ASP A 283 12.74 19.52 15.87
N PRO A 284 12.14 20.59 15.29
CA PRO A 284 12.08 20.77 13.85
C PRO A 284 13.45 20.87 13.19
N ALA A 285 14.49 21.34 13.91
CA ALA A 285 15.84 21.43 13.35
C ALA A 285 16.41 20.04 13.02
N ILE A 286 16.13 19.03 13.84
CA ILE A 286 16.54 17.64 13.58
C ILE A 286 15.86 17.12 12.31
N ARG A 287 14.55 17.31 12.18
CA ARG A 287 13.79 16.84 11.01
C ARG A 287 14.23 17.54 9.73
N THR A 288 14.38 18.87 9.78
CA THR A 288 14.85 19.67 8.65
C THR A 288 16.27 19.26 8.25
N ALA A 289 17.19 19.14 9.21
CA ALA A 289 18.57 18.74 8.93
C ALA A 289 18.65 17.35 8.30
N LEU A 290 17.88 16.38 8.79
CA LEU A 290 17.80 15.07 8.17
C LEU A 290 17.21 15.16 6.75
N ASN A 291 16.13 15.92 6.56
CA ASN A 291 15.46 16.01 5.27
C ASN A 291 16.34 16.57 4.15
N ILE A 292 17.20 17.60 4.46
CA ILE A 292 18.07 18.21 3.46
C ILE A 292 19.49 17.65 3.45
N GLY A 293 19.93 17.05 4.57
CA GLY A 293 21.33 16.66 4.75
C GLY A 293 21.64 15.22 4.37
N ILE A 294 20.64 14.33 4.34
CA ILE A 294 20.85 12.94 3.89
C ILE A 294 21.09 12.87 2.38
N ASP A 295 21.71 11.78 1.93
CA ASP A 295 21.91 11.44 0.52
C ASP A 295 20.97 10.29 0.13
N ARG A 296 19.78 10.63 -0.38
CA ARG A 296 18.77 9.63 -0.76
C ARG A 296 19.26 8.69 -1.85
N LYS A 297 20.09 9.18 -2.76
CA LYS A 297 20.65 8.34 -3.81
C LYS A 297 21.54 7.24 -3.22
N THR A 298 22.45 7.59 -2.33
CA THR A 298 23.31 6.63 -1.60
C THR A 298 22.48 5.68 -0.74
N ILE A 299 21.41 6.18 -0.09
CA ILE A 299 20.50 5.34 0.68
C ILE A 299 19.80 4.32 -0.23
N ILE A 300 19.31 4.72 -1.40
CA ILE A 300 18.66 3.84 -2.38
C ILE A 300 19.65 2.78 -2.91
N GLU A 301 20.89 3.18 -3.23
CA GLU A 301 21.91 2.25 -3.66
C GLU A 301 22.20 1.17 -2.61
N ASN A 302 22.34 1.57 -1.34
CA ASN A 302 22.69 0.68 -0.24
C ASN A 302 21.51 -0.17 0.26
N ALA A 303 20.31 0.37 0.28
CA ALA A 303 19.13 -0.29 0.84
C ALA A 303 18.34 -1.09 -0.19
N LEU A 304 18.30 -0.60 -1.45
CA LEU A 304 17.41 -1.10 -2.49
C LEU A 304 18.16 -1.54 -3.75
N GLY A 305 19.50 -1.63 -3.70
CA GLY A 305 20.31 -2.02 -4.86
C GLY A 305 20.19 -1.09 -6.07
N GLY A 306 19.85 0.19 -5.83
CA GLY A 306 19.63 1.20 -6.88
C GLY A 306 18.22 1.19 -7.49
N PHE A 307 17.32 0.30 -7.05
CA PHE A 307 15.94 0.23 -7.54
C PHE A 307 15.04 1.22 -6.77
N GLY A 308 14.99 2.45 -7.26
CA GLY A 308 14.20 3.53 -6.70
C GLY A 308 14.66 4.88 -7.22
N LYS A 309 13.94 5.93 -6.86
CA LYS A 309 14.32 7.32 -7.13
C LYS A 309 14.13 8.15 -5.85
N PRO A 310 14.98 9.18 -5.64
CA PRO A 310 14.74 10.15 -4.58
C PRO A 310 13.43 10.88 -4.78
N THR A 311 12.71 11.14 -3.70
CA THR A 311 11.53 11.99 -3.72
C THR A 311 11.42 12.82 -2.45
N MET A 312 10.81 14.02 -2.56
CA MET A 312 10.44 14.88 -1.45
C MET A 312 8.96 14.73 -1.07
N ASN A 313 8.22 13.97 -1.86
CA ASN A 313 6.78 13.86 -1.74
C ASN A 313 6.35 12.42 -2.04
N TRP A 314 5.68 11.77 -1.09
CA TRP A 314 5.18 10.42 -1.27
C TRP A 314 4.11 10.30 -2.38
N ALA A 315 3.48 11.41 -2.77
CA ALA A 315 2.48 11.44 -3.85
C ALA A 315 3.11 11.72 -5.22
N GLU A 316 4.44 11.77 -5.35
CA GLU A 316 5.09 12.00 -6.63
C GLU A 316 4.60 11.00 -7.68
N ASP A 317 4.38 11.48 -8.92
CA ASP A 317 3.76 10.75 -10.03
C ASP A 317 2.24 10.51 -9.90
N LEU A 318 1.59 10.96 -8.83
CA LEU A 318 0.14 10.88 -8.69
C LEU A 318 -0.54 12.19 -9.13
N PRO A 319 -1.81 12.16 -9.56
CA PRO A 319 -2.51 13.35 -10.08
C PRO A 319 -2.56 14.55 -9.11
N TRP A 320 -2.48 14.29 -7.82
CA TRP A 320 -2.52 15.28 -6.75
C TRP A 320 -1.15 15.70 -6.24
N ALA A 321 -0.07 15.25 -6.84
CA ALA A 321 1.27 15.64 -6.45
C ALA A 321 1.50 17.15 -6.60
N ASN A 322 2.23 17.73 -5.64
CA ASN A 322 2.72 19.10 -5.75
C ASN A 322 4.07 19.10 -6.47
N SER A 323 4.10 19.59 -7.71
CA SER A 323 5.30 19.67 -8.55
C SER A 323 6.30 20.76 -8.13
N ASP A 324 5.93 21.65 -7.20
CA ASP A 324 6.79 22.71 -6.71
C ASP A 324 7.74 22.22 -5.61
N LEU A 325 7.46 21.07 -5.01
CA LEU A 325 8.38 20.37 -4.12
C LEU A 325 9.54 19.82 -4.93
N LYS A 326 10.73 20.34 -4.67
CA LYS A 326 11.96 19.94 -5.38
C LYS A 326 12.90 19.22 -4.42
N GLU A 327 13.61 18.25 -4.99
CA GLU A 327 14.65 17.53 -4.28
C GLU A 327 15.66 18.49 -3.66
N SER A 328 15.91 18.28 -2.38
CA SER A 328 16.92 19.01 -1.59
C SER A 328 17.70 17.97 -0.82
N ASP A 329 18.83 17.54 -1.37
CA ASP A 329 19.54 16.36 -0.92
C ASP A 329 21.02 16.64 -0.69
N ASN A 330 21.65 15.92 0.25
CA ASN A 330 23.08 15.96 0.56
C ASN A 330 23.65 17.37 0.86
N ARG A 331 22.81 18.26 1.42
CA ARG A 331 23.20 19.63 1.80
C ARG A 331 23.76 19.65 3.23
N VAL A 332 24.84 18.92 3.46
CA VAL A 332 25.40 18.66 4.79
C VAL A 332 25.76 19.95 5.53
N ASP A 333 26.46 20.87 4.88
CA ASP A 333 26.92 22.14 5.52
C ASP A 333 25.73 23.02 5.97
N GLU A 334 24.64 22.99 5.22
CA GLU A 334 23.43 23.72 5.57
C GLU A 334 22.67 23.02 6.71
N ALA A 335 22.56 21.73 6.66
CA ALA A 335 21.95 20.91 7.73
C ALA A 335 22.70 21.12 9.06
N VAL A 336 24.03 21.10 9.02
CA VAL A 336 24.88 21.39 10.19
C VAL A 336 24.63 22.79 10.75
N LYS A 337 24.57 23.82 9.89
CA LYS A 337 24.27 25.20 10.34
C LYS A 337 22.87 25.29 10.99
N ILE A 338 21.88 24.60 10.48
CA ILE A 338 20.54 24.56 11.09
C ILE A 338 20.61 23.96 12.49
N LEU A 339 21.31 22.83 12.64
CA LEU A 339 21.48 22.16 13.93
C LEU A 339 22.19 23.05 14.93
N GLU A 340 23.29 23.69 14.54
CA GLU A 340 24.07 24.58 15.39
C GLU A 340 23.29 25.85 15.80
N ALA A 341 22.55 26.44 14.87
CA ALA A 341 21.70 27.60 15.16
C ALA A 341 20.55 27.22 16.13
N ALA A 342 20.06 25.99 16.08
CA ALA A 342 19.06 25.47 17.01
C ALA A 342 19.64 25.02 18.36
N GLY A 343 20.97 25.06 18.54
CA GLY A 343 21.66 24.69 19.78
C GLY A 343 22.12 23.26 19.87
N TRP A 344 21.99 22.46 18.81
CA TRP A 344 22.53 21.11 18.73
C TRP A 344 24.03 21.16 18.43
N LYS A 345 24.88 20.79 19.38
CA LYS A 345 26.36 20.86 19.28
C LYS A 345 26.96 19.62 19.91
N ASP A 346 28.02 19.11 19.34
CA ASP A 346 28.87 18.08 19.97
C ASP A 346 29.74 18.80 21.02
N THR A 347 29.44 18.59 22.28
CA THR A 347 30.09 19.29 23.41
C THR A 347 31.05 18.40 24.17
N ASP A 348 30.95 17.07 24.04
CA ASP A 348 31.86 16.12 24.70
C ASP A 348 32.85 15.47 23.72
N GLY A 349 32.71 15.68 22.42
CA GLY A 349 33.63 15.25 21.37
C GLY A 349 33.43 13.80 20.96
N ASP A 350 32.28 13.19 21.25
CA ASP A 350 31.95 11.81 20.88
C ASP A 350 31.38 11.67 19.46
N GLY A 351 31.18 12.78 18.77
CA GLY A 351 30.65 12.84 17.42
C GLY A 351 29.11 12.89 17.35
N ILE A 352 28.43 12.89 18.50
CA ILE A 352 26.98 13.01 18.60
C ILE A 352 26.65 14.39 19.17
N ARG A 353 25.69 15.09 18.56
CA ARG A 353 25.28 16.42 19.03
C ARG A 353 24.37 16.31 20.25
N GLU A 354 24.45 17.30 21.15
CA GLU A 354 23.56 17.44 22.29
C GLU A 354 22.87 18.81 22.30
N LYS A 355 21.70 18.84 22.92
CA LYS A 355 20.97 20.06 23.26
C LYS A 355 20.24 19.86 24.59
N ASN A 356 20.54 20.78 25.56
CA ASN A 356 19.92 20.73 26.90
C ASN A 356 20.06 19.35 27.61
N GLY A 357 21.21 18.71 27.43
CA GLY A 357 21.47 17.38 28.00
C GLY A 357 20.84 16.18 27.28
N VAL A 358 20.15 16.42 26.17
CA VAL A 358 19.59 15.37 25.32
C VAL A 358 20.54 15.13 24.16
N LYS A 359 21.02 13.89 23.97
CA LYS A 359 21.80 13.52 22.79
C LYS A 359 20.90 13.39 21.55
N ALA A 360 21.42 13.78 20.39
CA ALA A 360 20.78 13.55 19.10
C ALA A 360 20.81 12.06 18.73
N GLU A 361 20.22 11.25 19.60
CA GLU A 361 20.19 9.78 19.49
C GLU A 361 18.78 9.25 19.63
N PHE A 362 18.34 8.40 18.69
CA PHE A 362 17.02 7.78 18.73
C PHE A 362 16.96 6.49 17.91
N VAL A 363 15.95 5.67 18.21
CA VAL A 363 15.69 4.42 17.48
C VAL A 363 14.81 4.68 16.27
N ILE A 364 15.09 3.99 15.15
CA ILE A 364 14.18 3.86 14.02
C ILE A 364 13.79 2.38 13.85
N ASN A 365 12.50 2.11 13.75
CA ASN A 365 12.02 0.78 13.39
C ASN A 365 12.05 0.58 11.87
N GLY A 366 12.83 -0.42 11.43
CA GLY A 366 12.54 -1.13 10.20
C GLY A 366 11.52 -2.25 10.49
N ARG A 367 10.86 -2.76 9.45
CA ARG A 367 9.88 -3.83 9.62
C ARG A 367 10.56 -5.20 9.58
N ALA A 368 10.33 -6.03 10.60
CA ALA A 368 10.72 -7.43 10.55
C ALA A 368 10.01 -8.14 9.38
N ASN A 369 10.69 -9.04 8.71
CA ASN A 369 10.23 -9.71 7.48
C ASN A 369 9.99 -8.76 6.29
N ASP A 370 10.63 -7.57 6.32
CA ASP A 370 10.65 -6.62 5.23
C ASP A 370 12.04 -6.00 5.14
N LEU A 371 12.93 -6.69 4.42
CA LEU A 371 14.34 -6.32 4.31
C LEU A 371 14.52 -4.92 3.73
N GLN A 372 13.69 -4.53 2.78
CA GLN A 372 13.78 -3.21 2.15
C GLN A 372 13.59 -2.08 3.16
N ARG A 373 12.57 -2.18 4.03
CA ARG A 373 12.35 -1.18 5.09
C ARG A 373 13.42 -1.21 6.17
N TYR A 374 13.88 -2.39 6.53
CA TYR A 374 14.97 -2.51 7.51
C TYR A 374 16.29 -1.98 6.95
N ASN A 375 16.65 -2.33 5.72
CA ASN A 375 17.84 -1.83 5.06
C ASN A 375 17.80 -0.31 4.87
N THR A 376 16.62 0.25 4.59
CA THR A 376 16.41 1.71 4.54
C THR A 376 16.70 2.37 5.89
N ALA A 377 16.24 1.79 7.00
CA ALA A 377 16.54 2.29 8.33
C ALA A 377 18.06 2.22 8.62
N VAL A 378 18.72 1.13 8.22
CA VAL A 378 20.18 0.96 8.39
C VAL A 378 20.96 1.96 7.55
N ALA A 379 20.62 2.12 6.28
CA ALA A 379 21.29 3.06 5.38
C ALA A 379 21.12 4.52 5.84
N LEU A 380 19.91 4.88 6.27
CA LEU A 380 19.64 6.21 6.88
C LEU A 380 20.47 6.42 8.16
N ALA A 381 20.54 5.41 9.03
CA ALA A 381 21.34 5.49 10.25
C ALA A 381 22.82 5.71 9.97
N GLN A 382 23.37 5.11 8.93
CA GLN A 382 24.74 5.32 8.51
C GLN A 382 24.96 6.73 7.96
N ASP A 383 24.04 7.20 7.11
CA ASP A 383 24.18 8.49 6.45
C ASP A 383 23.97 9.65 7.42
N ALA A 384 23.10 9.54 8.42
CA ALA A 384 22.84 10.56 9.43
C ALA A 384 24.04 10.89 10.32
N LYS A 385 25.03 9.99 10.43
CA LYS A 385 26.25 10.23 11.23
C LYS A 385 27.04 11.45 10.80
N LYS A 386 27.05 11.78 9.51
CA LYS A 386 27.72 12.98 8.99
C LYS A 386 27.11 14.29 9.52
N LEU A 387 25.90 14.21 10.06
CA LEU A 387 25.20 15.34 10.71
C LEU A 387 25.41 15.37 12.23
N GLY A 388 26.12 14.38 12.81
CA GLY A 388 26.23 14.22 14.25
C GLY A 388 24.94 13.70 14.89
N ILE A 389 24.13 12.95 14.14
CA ILE A 389 22.91 12.32 14.62
C ILE A 389 23.10 10.79 14.64
N ASN A 390 22.93 10.16 15.81
CA ASN A 390 23.03 8.73 15.97
C ASN A 390 21.65 8.06 15.90
N ILE A 391 21.40 7.32 14.83
CA ILE A 391 20.18 6.57 14.62
C ILE A 391 20.47 5.09 14.85
N ILE A 392 19.63 4.43 15.65
CA ILE A 392 19.72 3.01 15.95
C ILE A 392 18.61 2.28 15.20
N ALA A 393 18.97 1.57 14.12
CA ALA A 393 18.01 0.78 13.35
C ALA A 393 17.63 -0.50 14.10
N LYS A 394 16.33 -0.74 14.27
CA LYS A 394 15.79 -1.99 14.85
C LYS A 394 14.86 -2.68 13.86
N SER A 395 14.91 -4.02 13.87
CA SER A 395 13.96 -4.87 13.16
C SER A 395 12.82 -5.25 14.12
N THR A 396 11.61 -4.73 13.88
CA THR A 396 10.46 -4.93 14.76
C THR A 396 9.29 -5.53 13.98
N PRO A 397 8.60 -6.57 14.50
CA PRO A 397 7.39 -7.09 13.87
C PRO A 397 6.34 -5.99 13.67
N TRP A 398 5.65 -6.01 12.52
CA TRP A 398 4.69 -4.95 12.19
C TRP A 398 3.57 -4.79 13.23
N SER A 399 3.09 -5.90 13.78
CA SER A 399 2.06 -5.90 14.84
C SER A 399 2.49 -5.13 16.09
N GLU A 400 3.79 -5.00 16.35
CA GLU A 400 4.38 -4.24 17.44
C GLU A 400 4.76 -2.82 16.99
N ALA A 401 5.51 -2.69 15.89
CA ALA A 401 5.98 -1.42 15.38
C ALA A 401 4.85 -0.39 15.21
N ARG A 402 3.70 -0.81 14.68
CA ARG A 402 2.55 0.08 14.50
C ARG A 402 1.96 0.61 15.80
N LYS A 403 2.09 -0.12 16.92
CA LYS A 403 1.59 0.30 18.23
C LYS A 403 2.45 1.39 18.86
N ILE A 404 3.75 1.39 18.55
CA ILE A 404 4.74 2.32 19.12
C ILE A 404 5.18 3.40 18.12
N ALA A 405 4.58 3.46 16.93
CA ALA A 405 4.95 4.41 15.89
C ALA A 405 4.73 5.89 16.25
N ARG A 406 3.88 6.16 17.24
CA ARG A 406 3.69 7.51 17.81
C ARG A 406 4.80 7.91 18.81
N ASN A 407 5.71 7.00 19.15
CA ASN A 407 6.88 7.28 19.99
C ASN A 407 8.19 7.00 19.25
N ILE A 408 8.27 5.88 18.55
CA ILE A 408 9.48 5.46 17.84
C ILE A 408 9.31 5.69 16.35
N PRO A 409 10.14 6.55 15.73
CA PRO A 409 10.19 6.72 14.29
C PRO A 409 10.21 5.37 13.57
N THR A 410 9.43 5.24 12.52
CA THR A 410 9.26 3.97 11.81
C THR A 410 9.32 4.21 10.30
N VAL A 411 9.99 3.30 9.58
CA VAL A 411 9.99 3.32 8.11
C VAL A 411 8.65 2.80 7.60
N TRP A 412 7.90 3.70 6.97
CA TRP A 412 6.64 3.42 6.29
C TRP A 412 6.84 3.32 4.78
N ALA A 413 5.87 2.74 4.10
CA ALA A 413 5.67 2.96 2.68
C ALA A 413 4.29 3.61 2.53
N PHE A 414 4.30 4.81 2.01
CA PHE A 414 3.10 5.54 1.65
C PHE A 414 2.94 5.47 0.14
N GLY A 415 1.87 4.85 -0.29
CA GLY A 415 1.47 4.77 -1.67
C GLY A 415 -0.01 4.45 -1.65
N ASP A 416 -0.83 5.41 -1.98
CA ASP A 416 -2.26 5.23 -1.98
C ASP A 416 -2.88 5.78 -3.25
N TYR A 417 -3.94 5.15 -3.67
CA TYR A 417 -4.68 5.52 -4.87
C TYR A 417 -5.67 6.66 -4.65
N THR A 418 -5.73 7.21 -3.43
CA THR A 418 -6.66 8.30 -3.10
C THR A 418 -5.96 9.45 -2.37
N PRO A 419 -6.26 10.71 -2.71
CA PRO A 419 -5.73 11.85 -1.98
C PRO A 419 -6.31 11.98 -0.55
N GLN A 420 -7.31 11.19 -0.17
CA GLN A 420 -7.81 11.11 1.21
C GLN A 420 -6.70 10.79 2.21
N MET A 421 -5.62 10.15 1.77
CA MET A 421 -4.49 9.82 2.65
C MET A 421 -3.80 11.07 3.22
N PHE A 422 -3.88 12.24 2.57
CA PHE A 422 -3.43 13.49 3.19
C PHE A 422 -4.21 13.81 4.46
N TYR A 423 -5.52 13.60 4.46
CA TYR A 423 -6.34 13.71 5.66
C TYR A 423 -5.90 12.72 6.74
N ASN A 424 -5.74 11.46 6.36
CA ASN A 424 -5.39 10.40 7.30
C ASN A 424 -3.99 10.61 7.94
N TYR A 425 -3.01 11.10 7.17
CA TYR A 425 -1.63 11.18 7.64
C TYR A 425 -1.25 12.54 8.22
N TYR A 426 -1.89 13.63 7.81
CA TYR A 426 -1.45 14.97 8.18
C TYR A 426 -2.48 15.84 8.87
N HIS A 427 -3.77 15.52 8.78
CA HIS A 427 -4.77 16.32 9.46
C HIS A 427 -4.71 16.11 10.99
N SER A 428 -4.71 17.21 11.75
CA SER A 428 -4.57 17.18 13.22
C SER A 428 -5.62 16.33 13.93
N SER A 429 -6.86 16.25 13.38
CA SER A 429 -7.94 15.43 13.94
C SER A 429 -7.70 13.93 13.84
N GLN A 430 -6.72 13.50 13.05
CA GLN A 430 -6.41 12.10 12.84
C GLN A 430 -5.40 11.53 13.83
N VAL A 431 -4.79 12.39 14.65
CA VAL A 431 -3.88 11.93 15.72
C VAL A 431 -4.63 11.04 16.69
N GLY A 432 -4.18 9.79 16.85
CA GLY A 432 -4.74 8.84 17.79
C GLY A 432 -6.06 8.17 17.39
N VAL A 433 -6.60 8.46 16.19
CA VAL A 433 -7.82 7.79 15.66
C VAL A 433 -7.58 6.29 15.49
N ASN A 434 -6.43 5.93 14.94
CA ASN A 434 -5.93 4.55 14.91
C ASN A 434 -4.41 4.55 14.78
N VAL A 435 -3.81 3.35 14.70
CA VAL A 435 -2.35 3.18 14.73
C VAL A 435 -1.63 3.62 13.45
N ILE A 436 -2.36 3.84 12.36
CA ILE A 436 -1.77 4.25 11.07
C ILE A 436 -2.12 5.69 10.69
N HIS A 437 -3.08 6.33 11.38
CA HIS A 437 -3.46 7.71 11.12
C HIS A 437 -2.57 8.66 11.91
N ASN A 438 -1.97 9.60 11.20
CA ASN A 438 -1.08 10.64 11.71
C ASN A 438 -0.10 10.13 12.79
N PRO A 439 0.71 9.10 12.50
CA PRO A 439 1.62 8.53 13.48
C PRO A 439 2.76 9.48 13.87
N ALA A 440 3.02 10.52 13.06
CA ALA A 440 3.98 11.57 13.35
C ALA A 440 3.47 12.58 14.38
N ILE A 441 2.22 12.54 14.80
CA ILE A 441 1.57 13.53 15.68
C ILE A 441 1.72 14.95 15.07
N TYR A 442 1.59 15.03 13.74
CA TYR A 442 1.70 16.29 13.01
C TYR A 442 0.47 17.18 13.25
N ARG A 443 0.71 18.45 13.57
CA ARG A 443 -0.36 19.42 13.80
C ARG A 443 0.00 20.74 13.14
N ASN A 444 -0.74 21.12 12.11
CA ASN A 444 -0.55 22.38 11.41
C ASN A 444 -1.91 22.92 10.91
N PRO A 445 -2.44 23.99 11.55
CA PRO A 445 -3.75 24.54 11.18
C PRO A 445 -3.87 25.01 9.73
N THR A 446 -2.76 25.43 9.10
CA THR A 446 -2.76 25.84 7.69
C THR A 446 -2.95 24.61 6.78
N VAL A 447 -2.22 23.54 7.06
CA VAL A 447 -2.36 22.26 6.33
C VAL A 447 -3.74 21.67 6.55
N ASP A 448 -4.24 21.68 7.80
CA ASP A 448 -5.61 21.25 8.11
C ASP A 448 -6.65 22.00 7.27
N ALA A 449 -6.51 23.33 7.20
CA ALA A 449 -7.44 24.17 6.43
C ALA A 449 -7.39 23.87 4.92
N HIS A 450 -6.22 23.56 4.35
CA HIS A 450 -6.13 23.13 2.96
C HIS A 450 -6.79 21.77 2.74
N ILE A 451 -6.54 20.81 3.60
CA ILE A 451 -7.16 19.48 3.55
C ILE A 451 -8.68 19.59 3.66
N ASP A 452 -9.20 20.39 4.60
CA ASP A 452 -10.64 20.61 4.77
C ASP A 452 -11.28 21.22 3.53
N ARG A 453 -10.63 22.22 2.91
CA ARG A 453 -11.13 22.82 1.66
C ARG A 453 -11.06 21.82 0.51
N ALA A 454 -9.99 21.02 0.42
CA ALA A 454 -9.89 19.98 -0.59
C ALA A 454 -11.03 18.98 -0.48
N LEU A 455 -11.31 18.49 0.73
CA LEU A 455 -12.39 17.52 0.97
C LEU A 455 -13.78 18.12 0.74
N ALA A 456 -13.96 19.42 1.01
CA ALA A 456 -15.23 20.13 0.77
C ALA A 456 -15.42 20.59 -0.67
N ALA A 457 -14.38 20.51 -1.51
CA ALA A 457 -14.41 20.99 -2.88
C ALA A 457 -15.52 20.31 -3.71
N VAL A 458 -16.17 21.06 -4.57
CA VAL A 458 -17.24 20.56 -5.46
C VAL A 458 -16.76 20.33 -6.89
N THR A 459 -15.51 20.71 -7.19
CA THR A 459 -14.84 20.43 -8.47
C THR A 459 -13.51 19.72 -8.23
N ASP A 460 -13.09 18.88 -9.19
CA ASP A 460 -11.80 18.18 -9.12
C ASP A 460 -10.62 19.16 -9.18
N GLU A 461 -10.76 20.27 -9.94
CA GLU A 461 -9.72 21.31 -10.03
C GLU A 461 -9.44 21.95 -8.67
N GLU A 462 -10.49 22.35 -7.96
CA GLU A 462 -10.38 22.93 -6.63
C GLU A 462 -9.83 21.93 -5.61
N MET A 463 -10.32 20.69 -5.64
CA MET A 463 -9.84 19.60 -4.80
C MET A 463 -8.33 19.38 -4.99
N LEU A 464 -7.86 19.23 -6.24
CA LEU A 464 -6.45 19.00 -6.54
C LEU A 464 -5.58 20.20 -6.16
N LYS A 465 -6.06 21.43 -6.39
CA LYS A 465 -5.37 22.65 -5.98
C LYS A 465 -5.12 22.67 -4.47
N GLU A 466 -6.14 22.40 -3.68
CA GLU A 466 -6.03 22.44 -2.23
C GLU A 466 -5.21 21.28 -1.67
N PHE A 467 -5.31 20.05 -2.22
CA PHE A 467 -4.41 18.95 -1.84
C PHE A 467 -2.94 19.23 -2.18
N ARG A 468 -2.65 19.91 -3.29
CA ARG A 468 -1.29 20.37 -3.61
C ARG A 468 -0.80 21.42 -2.62
N ALA A 469 -1.64 22.40 -2.27
CA ALA A 469 -1.31 23.40 -1.27
C ALA A 469 -1.13 22.77 0.13
N ALA A 470 -1.87 21.73 0.48
CA ALA A 470 -1.67 20.99 1.73
C ALA A 470 -0.28 20.32 1.82
N GLN A 471 0.35 19.99 0.70
CA GLN A 471 1.71 19.44 0.67
C GLN A 471 2.75 20.57 0.81
N TRP A 472 2.52 21.70 0.19
CA TRP A 472 3.35 22.89 0.29
C TRP A 472 2.62 24.09 -0.32
N ASP A 473 2.36 25.13 0.46
CA ASP A 473 1.69 26.35 0.02
C ASP A 473 2.65 27.48 -0.39
N GLY A 474 3.95 27.19 -0.39
CA GLY A 474 5.03 28.17 -0.58
C GLY A 474 5.65 28.65 0.73
N VAL A 475 5.06 28.33 1.87
CA VAL A 475 5.48 28.77 3.22
C VAL A 475 5.54 27.57 4.18
N THR A 476 4.54 26.71 4.17
CA THR A 476 4.40 25.58 5.10
C THR A 476 3.86 24.34 4.42
N GLY A 477 4.24 23.19 4.96
CA GLY A 477 3.81 21.86 4.56
C GLY A 477 4.32 20.81 5.55
N PRO A 478 3.86 19.56 5.46
CA PRO A 478 4.30 18.48 6.34
C PRO A 478 5.75 18.05 6.12
#